data_ade1f21348014f6d350c5b53d9be6093
#
_entry.id   ade1f21348014f6d350c5b53d9be6093
#
_cell.length_a   1.000
_cell.length_b   1.000
_cell.length_c   1.000
_cell.angle_alpha   90.00
_cell.angle_beta   90.00
_cell.angle_gamma   90.00
#
_symmetry.space_group_name_H-M   'P 1'
#
loop_
_entity.id
_entity.type
_entity.pdbx_description
1 polymer ?
#
loop_
_entity_poly.entity_id
_entity_poly.type
_entity_poly.pdbx_seq_one_letter_code
_entity_poly.pdbx_strand_id
1 'polypeptide(L)'
;MKKFTKLSLQWFYNLLERGECDIMDFKEQMEDKMSFGKSLRNYAPKYDELARDVVAFANNKGGFLFIGIIDENKEINRDFVYQDTKVFELIHQVQDRTSPSITLIPHKINVDGSDLLVLEIPFSPQMHRTSRGEFLIRSNDGNRPIEPYEMATIMSEKGLIVYDQKTWKVSGEWMDSKRLETLRDMIGAKSPDSPYLDKETGDLLDSLGMVKEEGGSILPTTTGILFVGNQSALRELPFYQVKYIHYFSDGTYKPYEYKGNIVEVAKECFAQLKAEIRQKEYIFGLFREYVEDYSEIVIRELLINALAHRDLSRQQIIEIRKYDDGGYLEIESPGRFPEGVTTENYLRKTNPRNPNIMDILREIGLAEKAGSGFDKIFTDLLKKGKSLPEPEETDTSVIFRIKSDVVTEKLIELSLLFESQTGKPMKLDELLVLSEVVNHRQIKLSDLASMPNIGTYRLQAILDKLQALEFIETTGKTSGLSYILHVSKRKDTSDKIEYVKSKKQEKARQKEAIIRYLDSIETITNAEARELLKLPEKDRSKISRLFAELVAANEIVQTRGINPNNVKYKRLRKKKTVNSFAVSFAVSFAEKNCCM
;
A
#
# COMPACT_ATOMS: atom_id res chain seq x y z
N MET A 1 -0.96 -8.33 -10.18
CA MET A 1 -0.05 -8.14 -11.33
C MET A 1 -0.72 -7.28 -12.38
N LYS A 2 -0.37 -6.02 -12.49
CA LYS A 2 -0.77 -5.18 -13.64
C LYS A 2 0.04 -5.69 -14.83
N LYS A 3 -0.65 -6.18 -15.86
CA LYS A 3 -0.01 -6.49 -17.15
C LYS A 3 0.77 -5.25 -17.58
N PHE A 4 2.02 -5.42 -18.02
CA PHE A 4 2.92 -4.40 -18.58
C PHE A 4 2.37 -3.70 -19.85
N THR A 5 1.06 -3.58 -20.00
CA THR A 5 0.41 -3.13 -21.23
C THR A 5 0.43 -1.61 -21.46
N LYS A 6 0.87 -0.80 -20.50
CA LYS A 6 1.21 0.64 -20.69
C LYS A 6 2.06 1.12 -19.51
N LEU A 7 3.35 0.81 -19.55
CA LEU A 7 4.32 1.53 -18.74
C LEU A 7 4.39 2.97 -19.23
N SER A 8 4.03 3.92 -18.36
CA SER A 8 4.35 5.31 -18.65
C SER A 8 5.87 5.47 -18.59
N LEU A 9 6.45 6.25 -19.50
CA LEU A 9 7.86 6.61 -19.47
C LEU A 9 8.27 7.12 -18.07
N GLN A 10 7.40 7.84 -17.40
CA GLN A 10 7.62 8.33 -16.03
C GLN A 10 7.84 7.19 -15.00
N TRP A 11 7.12 6.09 -15.12
CA TRP A 11 7.33 4.94 -14.23
C TRP A 11 8.71 4.29 -14.45
N PHE A 12 9.13 4.17 -15.71
CA PHE A 12 10.45 3.63 -16.05
C PHE A 12 11.58 4.50 -15.48
N TYR A 13 11.51 5.83 -15.64
CA TYR A 13 12.51 6.74 -15.08
C TYR A 13 12.51 6.72 -13.55
N ASN A 14 11.36 6.65 -12.91
CA ASN A 14 11.27 6.51 -11.45
C ASN A 14 11.92 5.20 -10.94
N LEU A 15 11.89 4.13 -11.76
CA LEU A 15 12.59 2.89 -11.45
C LEU A 15 14.11 3.03 -11.60
N LEU A 16 14.57 3.67 -12.66
CA LEU A 16 16.01 3.92 -12.87
C LEU A 16 16.61 4.75 -11.72
N GLU A 17 15.89 5.77 -11.25
CA GLU A 17 16.30 6.59 -10.10
C GLU A 17 16.45 5.78 -8.80
N ARG A 18 15.65 4.73 -8.61
CA ARG A 18 15.75 3.85 -7.43
C ARG A 18 16.99 2.95 -7.46
N GLY A 19 17.51 2.65 -8.64
CA GLY A 19 18.65 1.75 -8.82
C GLY A 19 18.30 0.27 -8.61
N GLU A 20 19.33 -0.57 -8.57
CA GLU A 20 19.20 -2.01 -8.30
C GLU A 20 18.71 -2.27 -6.87
N CYS A 21 17.92 -3.31 -6.72
CA CYS A 21 17.33 -3.71 -5.43
C CYS A 21 16.97 -5.20 -5.45
N ASP A 22 16.32 -5.67 -4.38
CA ASP A 22 15.91 -7.08 -4.23
C ASP A 22 14.84 -7.57 -5.23
N ILE A 23 14.24 -6.68 -6.03
CA ILE A 23 13.28 -7.03 -7.08
C ILE A 23 13.68 -6.53 -8.46
N MET A 24 14.84 -5.90 -8.63
CA MET A 24 15.25 -5.29 -9.89
C MET A 24 16.76 -5.27 -10.08
N ASP A 25 17.21 -5.55 -11.31
CA ASP A 25 18.61 -5.53 -11.72
C ASP A 25 18.76 -5.03 -13.16
N PHE A 26 19.92 -4.45 -13.50
CA PHE A 26 20.22 -3.89 -14.81
C PHE A 26 21.38 -4.63 -15.45
N LYS A 27 21.30 -4.84 -16.77
CA LYS A 27 22.37 -5.44 -17.57
C LYS A 27 22.55 -4.65 -18.86
N GLU A 28 23.80 -4.38 -19.19
CA GLU A 28 24.15 -3.58 -20.36
C GLU A 28 23.83 -4.31 -21.68
N GLN A 29 24.10 -5.60 -21.74
CA GLN A 29 23.92 -6.43 -22.95
C GLN A 29 23.61 -7.88 -22.58
N MET A 30 23.07 -8.64 -23.56
CA MET A 30 22.88 -10.10 -23.43
C MET A 30 24.19 -10.90 -23.49
N GLU A 31 25.24 -10.33 -24.09
CA GLU A 31 26.54 -10.94 -24.33
C GLU A 31 27.67 -9.99 -23.90
N ASP A 32 28.79 -10.52 -23.45
CA ASP A 32 29.95 -9.68 -23.11
C ASP A 32 30.54 -8.96 -24.33
N LYS A 33 30.88 -7.68 -24.18
CA LYS A 33 31.72 -6.96 -25.15
C LYS A 33 33.10 -7.60 -25.21
N MET A 34 33.55 -7.98 -26.40
CA MET A 34 34.93 -8.33 -26.65
C MET A 34 35.85 -7.13 -26.35
N SER A 35 36.81 -7.29 -25.47
CA SER A 35 37.98 -6.45 -25.47
C SER A 35 38.78 -6.74 -26.76
N PHE A 36 38.94 -5.75 -27.62
CA PHE A 36 39.78 -5.81 -28.83
C PHE A 36 41.14 -6.39 -28.49
N GLY A 37 41.44 -7.59 -29.04
CA GLY A 37 42.78 -8.16 -28.96
C GLY A 37 42.94 -9.61 -28.50
N LYS A 38 41.85 -10.33 -28.15
CA LYS A 38 41.93 -11.76 -27.83
C LYS A 38 41.00 -12.61 -28.75
N SER A 39 41.60 -13.66 -29.25
CA SER A 39 41.05 -14.62 -30.25
C SER A 39 39.60 -15.04 -29.98
N LEU A 40 38.80 -15.16 -31.05
CA LEU A 40 37.39 -15.56 -31.18
C LEU A 40 36.92 -16.86 -30.48
N ARG A 41 37.73 -17.49 -29.66
CA ARG A 41 37.43 -18.80 -29.05
C ARG A 41 36.80 -18.77 -27.63
N ASN A 42 36.60 -17.60 -27.03
CA ASN A 42 36.06 -17.47 -25.66
C ASN A 42 34.75 -16.67 -25.60
N TYR A 43 33.89 -16.83 -26.59
CA TYR A 43 32.49 -16.41 -26.47
C TYR A 43 31.72 -17.47 -25.68
N ALA A 44 31.73 -17.42 -24.37
CA ALA A 44 30.66 -17.98 -23.59
C ALA A 44 29.74 -16.81 -23.20
N PRO A 45 28.49 -16.79 -23.70
CA PRO A 45 27.51 -15.84 -23.17
C PRO A 45 27.47 -15.97 -21.65
N LYS A 46 27.28 -14.88 -20.92
CA LYS A 46 27.15 -14.90 -19.44
C LYS A 46 25.84 -15.57 -18.96
N TYR A 47 25.38 -16.62 -19.64
CA TYR A 47 24.16 -17.34 -19.24
C TYR A 47 24.23 -17.91 -17.84
N ASP A 48 25.43 -18.27 -17.36
CA ASP A 48 25.63 -18.75 -15.98
C ASP A 48 25.39 -17.61 -14.98
N GLU A 49 25.84 -16.38 -15.27
CA GLU A 49 25.62 -15.22 -14.43
C GLU A 49 24.15 -14.83 -14.40
N LEU A 50 23.51 -14.75 -15.57
CA LEU A 50 22.07 -14.51 -15.68
C LEU A 50 21.25 -15.60 -14.98
N ALA A 51 21.68 -16.87 -15.04
CA ALA A 51 21.01 -17.94 -14.33
C ALA A 51 21.14 -17.77 -12.81
N ARG A 52 22.26 -17.25 -12.31
CA ARG A 52 22.43 -16.90 -10.90
C ARG A 52 21.49 -15.79 -10.47
N ASP A 53 21.38 -14.72 -11.28
CA ASP A 53 20.44 -13.62 -11.02
C ASP A 53 18.99 -14.14 -11.00
N VAL A 54 18.60 -14.91 -12.01
CA VAL A 54 17.26 -15.48 -12.12
C VAL A 54 16.92 -16.42 -10.95
N VAL A 55 17.87 -17.28 -10.53
CA VAL A 55 17.69 -18.14 -9.33
C VAL A 55 17.53 -17.29 -8.09
N ALA A 56 18.35 -16.25 -7.93
CA ALA A 56 18.29 -15.39 -6.75
C ALA A 56 16.95 -14.64 -6.65
N PHE A 57 16.42 -14.13 -7.77
CA PHE A 57 15.11 -13.52 -7.83
C PHE A 57 13.98 -14.53 -7.56
N ALA A 58 14.01 -15.71 -8.21
CA ALA A 58 12.98 -16.72 -8.04
C ALA A 58 12.93 -17.29 -6.61
N ASN A 59 14.07 -17.35 -5.91
CA ASN A 59 14.13 -17.74 -4.51
C ASN A 59 13.73 -16.62 -3.54
N ASN A 60 13.69 -15.37 -3.98
CA ASN A 60 13.17 -14.24 -3.23
C ASN A 60 11.68 -14.00 -3.62
N LYS A 61 11.32 -12.82 -4.00
CA LYS A 61 9.95 -12.36 -4.34
C LYS A 61 9.63 -12.39 -5.85
N GLY A 62 10.52 -12.94 -6.67
CA GLY A 62 10.54 -12.68 -8.10
C GLY A 62 11.17 -11.32 -8.37
N GLY A 63 11.10 -10.86 -9.63
CA GLY A 63 11.68 -9.58 -9.98
C GLY A 63 11.76 -9.32 -11.47
N PHE A 64 12.52 -8.31 -11.83
CA PHE A 64 12.71 -7.85 -13.19
C PHE A 64 14.18 -7.65 -13.50
N LEU A 65 14.59 -8.18 -14.64
CA LEU A 65 15.93 -7.97 -15.18
C LEU A 65 15.82 -7.10 -16.43
N PHE A 66 16.37 -5.90 -16.37
CA PHE A 66 16.37 -4.95 -17.47
C PHE A 66 17.67 -5.10 -18.26
N ILE A 67 17.55 -5.41 -19.56
CA ILE A 67 18.69 -5.61 -20.45
C ILE A 67 18.68 -4.50 -21.49
N GLY A 68 19.83 -3.85 -21.68
CA GLY A 68 20.04 -2.67 -22.51
C GLY A 68 20.19 -1.38 -21.71
N ILE A 69 20.56 -1.48 -20.42
CA ILE A 69 20.83 -0.34 -19.52
C ILE A 69 22.25 -0.47 -19.00
N ILE A 70 23.02 0.62 -19.07
CA ILE A 70 24.37 0.71 -18.53
C ILE A 70 24.28 0.86 -17.02
N ASP A 71 24.88 -0.08 -16.30
CA ASP A 71 24.74 -0.13 -14.84
C ASP A 71 25.41 1.09 -14.12
N GLU A 72 26.56 1.55 -14.60
CA GLU A 72 27.30 2.64 -13.95
C GLU A 72 26.52 3.96 -13.88
N ASN A 73 25.86 4.37 -14.97
CA ASN A 73 25.19 5.66 -15.09
C ASN A 73 23.66 5.56 -15.23
N LYS A 74 23.11 4.32 -15.25
CA LYS A 74 21.68 4.04 -15.43
C LYS A 74 21.10 4.59 -16.75
N GLU A 75 21.95 4.79 -17.76
CA GLU A 75 21.57 5.26 -19.09
C GLU A 75 21.23 4.11 -20.04
N ILE A 76 20.39 4.40 -21.02
CA ILE A 76 20.05 3.44 -22.06
C ILE A 76 21.29 3.16 -22.91
N ASN A 77 21.64 1.88 -23.03
CA ASN A 77 22.69 1.45 -23.96
C ASN A 77 22.19 1.51 -25.41
N ARG A 78 22.58 2.54 -26.15
CA ARG A 78 22.16 2.74 -27.53
C ARG A 78 22.76 1.72 -28.52
N ASP A 79 23.80 1.00 -28.09
CA ASP A 79 24.40 -0.10 -28.88
C ASP A 79 23.69 -1.43 -28.67
N PHE A 80 22.74 -1.49 -27.75
CA PHE A 80 21.92 -2.67 -27.53
C PHE A 80 20.91 -2.85 -28.68
N VAL A 81 20.91 -4.04 -29.29
CA VAL A 81 19.99 -4.39 -30.39
C VAL A 81 19.07 -5.51 -29.94
N TYR A 82 17.79 -5.19 -29.78
CA TYR A 82 16.77 -6.17 -29.47
C TYR A 82 16.51 -7.10 -30.68
N GLN A 83 16.57 -8.43 -30.46
CA GLN A 83 16.26 -9.43 -31.46
C GLN A 83 15.47 -10.58 -30.83
N ASP A 84 14.26 -10.86 -31.32
CA ASP A 84 13.38 -11.92 -30.79
C ASP A 84 14.08 -13.30 -30.74
N THR A 85 14.84 -13.65 -31.79
CA THR A 85 15.56 -14.94 -31.85
C THR A 85 16.59 -15.08 -30.73
N LYS A 86 17.35 -14.00 -30.44
CA LYS A 86 18.33 -13.99 -29.36
C LYS A 86 17.66 -14.00 -27.97
N VAL A 87 16.49 -13.37 -27.83
CA VAL A 87 15.71 -13.41 -26.58
C VAL A 87 15.23 -14.83 -26.29
N PHE A 88 14.73 -15.55 -27.28
CA PHE A 88 14.31 -16.94 -27.11
C PHE A 88 15.51 -17.86 -26.77
N GLU A 89 16.64 -17.68 -27.44
CA GLU A 89 17.87 -18.41 -27.14
C GLU A 89 18.33 -18.14 -25.67
N LEU A 90 18.39 -16.87 -25.27
CA LEU A 90 18.74 -16.47 -23.91
C LEU A 90 17.85 -17.16 -22.88
N ILE A 91 16.52 -17.14 -23.08
CA ILE A 91 15.56 -17.76 -22.17
C ILE A 91 15.84 -19.26 -22.04
N HIS A 92 15.99 -19.97 -23.14
CA HIS A 92 16.29 -21.40 -23.13
C HIS A 92 17.62 -21.70 -22.41
N GLN A 93 18.67 -20.95 -22.72
CA GLN A 93 19.99 -21.15 -22.11
C GLN A 93 19.98 -20.90 -20.60
N VAL A 94 19.21 -19.92 -20.13
CA VAL A 94 19.07 -19.65 -18.70
C VAL A 94 18.20 -20.73 -18.03
N GLN A 95 17.12 -21.16 -18.67
CA GLN A 95 16.25 -22.22 -18.17
C GLN A 95 16.99 -23.55 -18.00
N ASP A 96 17.84 -23.92 -18.95
CA ASP A 96 18.67 -25.14 -18.90
C ASP A 96 19.69 -25.11 -17.74
N ARG A 97 20.00 -23.91 -17.25
CA ARG A 97 20.95 -23.70 -16.13
C ARG A 97 20.28 -23.54 -14.78
N THR A 98 18.97 -23.72 -14.70
CA THR A 98 18.19 -23.63 -13.46
C THR A 98 17.48 -24.94 -13.14
N SER A 99 17.44 -25.35 -11.89
CA SER A 99 16.80 -26.58 -11.43
C SER A 99 16.00 -26.35 -10.13
N PRO A 100 14.67 -26.58 -10.10
CA PRO A 100 13.78 -26.74 -11.26
C PRO A 100 13.87 -25.57 -12.25
N SER A 101 13.48 -25.81 -13.52
CA SER A 101 13.49 -24.76 -14.54
C SER A 101 12.57 -23.60 -14.18
N ILE A 102 13.04 -22.37 -14.38
CA ILE A 102 12.32 -21.15 -14.03
C ILE A 102 11.64 -20.57 -15.28
N THR A 103 10.35 -20.26 -15.18
CA THR A 103 9.63 -19.58 -16.27
C THR A 103 10.04 -18.12 -16.33
N LEU A 104 10.50 -17.65 -17.49
CA LEU A 104 10.84 -16.25 -17.75
C LEU A 104 9.83 -15.65 -18.72
N ILE A 105 9.38 -14.43 -18.46
CA ILE A 105 8.41 -13.73 -19.31
C ILE A 105 9.09 -12.52 -19.93
N PRO A 106 9.38 -12.54 -21.25
CA PRO A 106 10.01 -11.40 -21.91
C PRO A 106 9.00 -10.31 -22.23
N HIS A 107 9.39 -9.06 -22.00
CA HIS A 107 8.66 -7.87 -22.40
C HIS A 107 9.59 -6.98 -23.20
N LYS A 108 9.14 -6.58 -24.39
CA LYS A 108 9.80 -5.55 -25.20
C LYS A 108 9.23 -4.20 -24.81
N ILE A 109 10.09 -3.26 -24.42
CA ILE A 109 9.71 -1.88 -24.11
C ILE A 109 10.49 -0.94 -25.02
N ASN A 110 9.85 0.13 -25.52
CA ASN A 110 10.52 1.18 -26.26
C ASN A 110 10.65 2.43 -25.40
N VAL A 111 11.88 2.89 -25.19
CA VAL A 111 12.18 4.08 -24.40
C VAL A 111 13.08 4.97 -25.24
N ASP A 112 12.64 6.20 -25.50
CA ASP A 112 13.35 7.21 -26.29
C ASP A 112 13.88 6.70 -27.64
N GLY A 113 13.09 5.82 -28.30
CA GLY A 113 13.43 5.23 -29.60
C GLY A 113 14.33 4.01 -29.53
N SER A 114 14.80 3.60 -28.36
CA SER A 114 15.58 2.37 -28.15
C SER A 114 14.67 1.24 -27.64
N ASP A 115 14.79 0.05 -28.23
CA ASP A 115 14.08 -1.14 -27.78
C ASP A 115 14.91 -1.85 -26.70
N LEU A 116 14.33 -2.03 -25.53
CA LEU A 116 14.92 -2.73 -24.39
C LEU A 116 14.21 -4.06 -24.12
N LEU A 117 14.90 -5.01 -23.51
CA LEU A 117 14.32 -6.26 -23.01
C LEU A 117 14.14 -6.18 -21.49
N VAL A 118 12.93 -6.48 -21.03
CA VAL A 118 12.66 -6.72 -19.61
C VAL A 118 12.28 -8.18 -19.45
N LEU A 119 13.06 -8.94 -18.69
CA LEU A 119 12.71 -10.29 -18.28
C LEU A 119 12.00 -10.22 -16.93
N GLU A 120 10.73 -10.58 -16.90
CA GLU A 120 9.99 -10.78 -15.66
C GLU A 120 10.28 -12.19 -15.15
N ILE A 121 10.77 -12.28 -13.93
CA ILE A 121 10.98 -13.52 -13.18
C ILE A 121 9.80 -13.62 -12.19
N PRO A 122 8.79 -14.44 -12.44
CA PRO A 122 7.68 -14.60 -11.53
C PRO A 122 8.16 -15.16 -10.18
N PHE A 123 7.46 -14.81 -9.11
CA PHE A 123 7.63 -15.53 -7.86
C PHE A 123 7.42 -17.03 -8.09
N SER A 124 8.32 -17.87 -7.55
CA SER A 124 8.19 -19.32 -7.60
C SER A 124 7.93 -19.90 -6.20
N PRO A 125 6.91 -20.75 -6.02
CA PRO A 125 6.71 -21.46 -4.75
C PRO A 125 7.77 -22.54 -4.53
N GLN A 126 8.63 -22.85 -5.49
CA GLN A 126 9.68 -23.84 -5.38
C GLN A 126 11.03 -23.22 -5.01
N MET A 127 11.91 -24.00 -4.42
CA MET A 127 13.32 -23.64 -4.26
C MET A 127 14.09 -23.99 -5.54
N HIS A 128 14.81 -23.01 -6.06
CA HIS A 128 15.61 -23.15 -7.26
C HIS A 128 17.11 -23.10 -6.96
N ARG A 129 17.88 -23.82 -7.76
CA ARG A 129 19.33 -23.80 -7.73
C ARG A 129 19.89 -23.65 -9.15
N THR A 130 21.10 -23.20 -9.28
CA THR A 130 21.82 -23.24 -10.54
C THR A 130 22.16 -24.69 -10.91
N SER A 131 22.48 -24.95 -12.19
CA SER A 131 22.99 -26.26 -12.64
C SER A 131 24.27 -26.70 -11.90
N ARG A 132 24.98 -25.76 -11.28
CA ARG A 132 26.16 -26.01 -10.42
C ARG A 132 25.79 -26.35 -8.97
N GLY A 133 24.48 -26.36 -8.63
CA GLY A 133 24.00 -26.69 -7.29
C GLY A 133 23.93 -25.51 -6.33
N GLU A 134 24.15 -24.28 -6.76
CA GLU A 134 24.11 -23.10 -5.93
C GLU A 134 22.67 -22.67 -5.64
N PHE A 135 22.30 -22.54 -4.37
CA PHE A 135 21.09 -21.88 -3.92
C PHE A 135 21.42 -20.42 -3.59
N LEU A 136 20.83 -19.49 -4.34
CA LEU A 136 21.10 -18.06 -4.23
C LEU A 136 19.82 -17.31 -3.88
N ILE A 137 20.00 -16.18 -3.18
CA ILE A 137 18.93 -15.23 -2.87
C ILE A 137 19.41 -13.82 -3.18
N ARG A 138 18.52 -12.97 -3.63
CA ARG A 138 18.78 -11.55 -3.85
C ARG A 138 18.80 -10.81 -2.50
N SER A 139 19.82 -9.97 -2.29
CA SER A 139 19.97 -9.12 -1.11
C SER A 139 20.48 -7.76 -1.57
N ASN A 140 19.65 -6.73 -1.42
CA ASN A 140 19.92 -5.39 -1.93
C ASN A 140 20.24 -5.38 -3.44
N ASP A 141 21.47 -5.04 -3.80
CA ASP A 141 22.01 -4.93 -5.16
C ASP A 141 22.78 -6.16 -5.64
N GLY A 142 22.82 -7.25 -4.86
CA GLY A 142 23.63 -8.42 -5.19
C GLY A 142 22.97 -9.77 -4.89
N ASN A 143 23.62 -10.84 -5.39
CA ASN A 143 23.25 -12.21 -5.11
C ASN A 143 24.19 -12.81 -4.06
N ARG A 144 23.63 -13.52 -3.08
CA ARG A 144 24.42 -14.26 -2.12
C ARG A 144 23.94 -15.71 -2.00
N PRO A 145 24.79 -16.64 -1.60
CA PRO A 145 24.36 -17.98 -1.23
C PRO A 145 23.34 -17.94 -0.08
N ILE A 146 22.40 -18.88 -0.12
CA ILE A 146 21.50 -19.13 1.00
C ILE A 146 22.26 -19.97 2.02
N GLU A 147 22.40 -19.45 3.23
CA GLU A 147 23.04 -20.17 4.31
C GLU A 147 22.16 -21.33 4.81
N PRO A 148 22.73 -22.45 5.28
CA PRO A 148 21.97 -23.62 5.71
C PRO A 148 20.90 -23.31 6.76
N TYR A 149 21.15 -22.38 7.68
CA TYR A 149 20.19 -21.98 8.71
C TYR A 149 19.02 -21.15 8.16
N GLU A 150 19.21 -20.46 7.02
CA GLU A 150 18.16 -19.67 6.35
C GLU A 150 17.24 -20.55 5.49
N MET A 151 17.72 -21.70 5.05
CA MET A 151 16.99 -22.57 4.12
C MET A 151 15.59 -22.91 4.64
N ALA A 152 15.48 -23.30 5.90
CA ALA A 152 14.22 -23.66 6.53
C ALA A 152 13.23 -22.47 6.57
N THR A 153 13.75 -21.28 6.84
CA THR A 153 12.95 -20.04 6.84
C THR A 153 12.41 -19.72 5.46
N ILE A 154 13.27 -19.76 4.42
CA ILE A 154 12.87 -19.49 3.04
C ILE A 154 11.87 -20.55 2.55
N MET A 155 12.08 -21.83 2.89
CA MET A 155 11.13 -22.90 2.57
C MET A 155 9.77 -22.71 3.27
N SER A 156 9.77 -22.20 4.50
CA SER A 156 8.54 -21.82 5.20
C SER A 156 7.85 -20.62 4.54
N GLU A 157 8.60 -19.59 4.16
CA GLU A 157 8.07 -18.41 3.44
C GLU A 157 7.45 -18.78 2.10
N LYS A 158 7.99 -19.81 1.43
CA LYS A 158 7.46 -20.38 0.18
C LYS A 158 6.32 -21.39 0.38
N GLY A 159 5.92 -21.65 1.62
CA GLY A 159 4.87 -22.65 1.93
C GLY A 159 5.27 -24.10 1.71
N LEU A 160 6.57 -24.40 1.51
CA LEU A 160 7.09 -25.76 1.33
C LEU A 160 7.19 -26.52 2.65
N ILE A 161 7.32 -25.81 3.75
CA ILE A 161 7.31 -26.34 5.12
C ILE A 161 6.23 -25.62 5.90
N VAL A 162 5.26 -26.37 6.38
CA VAL A 162 4.17 -25.85 7.22
C VAL A 162 4.53 -26.14 8.68
N TYR A 163 5.13 -25.14 9.34
CA TYR A 163 5.71 -25.31 10.68
C TYR A 163 4.69 -25.57 11.78
N ASP A 164 3.46 -25.14 11.62
CA ASP A 164 2.39 -25.41 12.59
C ASP A 164 2.01 -26.91 12.63
N GLN A 165 2.35 -27.67 11.57
CA GLN A 165 2.16 -29.12 11.46
C GLN A 165 3.41 -29.95 11.80
N LYS A 166 4.52 -29.28 12.15
CA LYS A 166 5.75 -29.99 12.57
C LYS A 166 5.50 -30.76 13.83
N THR A 167 5.90 -32.06 13.84
CA THR A 167 5.81 -32.94 14.99
C THR A 167 6.96 -32.76 15.97
N TRP A 168 6.72 -33.04 17.24
CA TRP A 168 7.68 -32.91 18.33
C TRP A 168 7.73 -34.17 19.17
N LYS A 169 8.94 -34.65 19.49
CA LYS A 169 9.16 -35.78 20.40
C LYS A 169 9.25 -35.24 21.82
N VAL A 170 8.11 -35.09 22.47
CA VAL A 170 8.05 -34.69 23.88
C VAL A 170 8.08 -35.89 24.79
N SER A 171 8.93 -35.88 25.80
CA SER A 171 9.02 -37.00 26.76
C SER A 171 7.88 -36.94 27.78
N GLY A 172 7.16 -38.06 27.94
CA GLY A 172 6.04 -38.17 28.88
C GLY A 172 4.75 -37.56 28.38
N GLU A 173 3.86 -37.23 29.32
CA GLU A 173 2.61 -36.58 29.02
C GLU A 173 2.86 -35.12 28.54
N TRP A 174 2.37 -34.79 27.37
CA TRP A 174 2.63 -33.50 26.74
C TRP A 174 1.43 -32.52 26.82
N MET A 175 0.22 -33.06 27.06
CA MET A 175 -1.03 -32.32 27.06
C MET A 175 -1.42 -31.84 28.47
N ASP A 176 -2.06 -30.69 28.55
CA ASP A 176 -2.72 -30.16 29.74
C ASP A 176 -4.24 -30.30 29.61
N SER A 177 -4.85 -31.10 30.46
CA SER A 177 -6.29 -31.41 30.41
C SER A 177 -7.17 -30.16 30.60
N LYS A 178 -6.75 -29.20 31.43
CA LYS A 178 -7.52 -27.96 31.67
C LYS A 178 -7.51 -27.08 30.43
N ARG A 179 -6.40 -27.01 29.70
CA ARG A 179 -6.30 -26.27 28.44
C ARG A 179 -7.18 -26.89 27.36
N LEU A 180 -7.25 -28.23 27.30
CA LEU A 180 -8.15 -28.93 26.41
C LEU A 180 -9.61 -28.64 26.75
N GLU A 181 -9.99 -28.66 28.02
CA GLU A 181 -11.32 -28.32 28.50
C GLU A 181 -11.66 -26.86 28.13
N THR A 182 -10.77 -25.92 28.43
CA THR A 182 -10.91 -24.51 28.02
C THR A 182 -11.11 -24.35 26.50
N LEU A 183 -10.39 -25.12 25.69
CA LEU A 183 -10.54 -25.12 24.24
C LEU A 183 -11.95 -25.58 23.83
N ARG A 184 -12.45 -26.69 24.40
CA ARG A 184 -13.82 -27.20 24.18
C ARG A 184 -14.88 -26.16 24.57
N ASP A 185 -14.71 -25.53 25.73
CA ASP A 185 -15.62 -24.48 26.21
C ASP A 185 -15.68 -23.30 25.25
N MET A 186 -14.55 -22.86 24.73
CA MET A 186 -14.49 -21.77 23.76
C MET A 186 -15.14 -22.15 22.42
N ILE A 187 -14.96 -23.37 21.94
CA ILE A 187 -15.64 -23.89 20.74
C ILE A 187 -17.16 -23.89 20.98
N GLY A 188 -17.63 -24.42 22.10
CA GLY A 188 -19.03 -24.49 22.47
C GLY A 188 -19.67 -23.12 22.65
N ALA A 189 -18.97 -22.18 23.26
CA ALA A 189 -19.43 -20.81 23.45
C ALA A 189 -19.63 -20.08 22.11
N LYS A 190 -18.81 -20.36 21.09
CA LYS A 190 -18.97 -19.81 19.74
C LYS A 190 -20.00 -20.54 18.89
N SER A 191 -20.01 -21.86 18.94
CA SER A 191 -20.85 -22.73 18.12
C SER A 191 -21.33 -23.90 18.95
N PRO A 192 -22.51 -23.78 19.62
CA PRO A 192 -23.06 -24.87 20.46
C PRO A 192 -23.26 -26.19 19.71
N ASP A 193 -23.50 -26.13 18.41
CA ASP A 193 -23.72 -27.31 17.55
C ASP A 193 -22.44 -27.72 16.80
N SER A 194 -21.25 -27.33 17.28
CA SER A 194 -19.99 -27.67 16.62
C SER A 194 -19.75 -29.19 16.67
N PRO A 195 -19.42 -29.84 15.54
CA PRO A 195 -19.14 -31.26 15.47
C PRO A 195 -17.88 -31.69 16.28
N TYR A 196 -17.10 -30.73 16.73
CA TYR A 196 -15.91 -30.97 17.56
C TYR A 196 -16.27 -31.29 19.02
N LEU A 197 -17.45 -30.90 19.51
CA LEU A 197 -17.84 -31.07 20.91
C LEU A 197 -18.14 -32.53 21.29
N ASP A 198 -18.69 -33.28 20.33
CA ASP A 198 -19.05 -34.70 20.53
C ASP A 198 -17.90 -35.67 20.28
N LYS A 199 -16.71 -35.18 19.87
CA LYS A 199 -15.57 -36.04 19.56
C LYS A 199 -14.83 -36.50 20.82
N GLU A 200 -14.39 -37.75 20.82
CA GLU A 200 -13.42 -38.23 21.77
C GLU A 200 -12.11 -37.44 21.68
N THR A 201 -11.33 -37.40 22.77
CA THR A 201 -10.12 -36.54 22.83
C THR A 201 -9.15 -36.79 21.68
N GLY A 202 -8.85 -38.06 21.37
CA GLY A 202 -7.94 -38.41 20.27
C GLY A 202 -8.43 -37.91 18.92
N ASP A 203 -9.72 -38.15 18.62
CA ASP A 203 -10.36 -37.76 17.36
C ASP A 203 -10.46 -36.22 17.24
N LEU A 204 -10.66 -35.53 18.36
CA LEU A 204 -10.66 -34.06 18.41
C LEU A 204 -9.29 -33.51 18.06
N LEU A 205 -8.25 -33.99 18.72
CA LEU A 205 -6.87 -33.54 18.50
C LEU A 205 -6.43 -33.78 17.06
N ASP A 206 -6.75 -34.95 16.50
CA ASP A 206 -6.43 -35.29 15.11
C ASP A 206 -7.19 -34.38 14.14
N SER A 207 -8.50 -34.22 14.34
CA SER A 207 -9.35 -33.35 13.48
C SER A 207 -8.95 -31.88 13.48
N LEU A 208 -8.34 -31.39 14.56
CA LEU A 208 -7.80 -30.04 14.68
C LEU A 208 -6.31 -29.95 14.26
N GLY A 209 -5.72 -31.05 13.77
CA GLY A 209 -4.32 -31.09 13.38
C GLY A 209 -3.33 -30.86 14.53
N MET A 210 -3.74 -31.17 15.76
CA MET A 210 -2.94 -31.03 16.98
C MET A 210 -2.00 -32.20 17.22
N VAL A 211 -2.28 -33.32 16.59
CA VAL A 211 -1.46 -34.54 16.60
C VAL A 211 -1.28 -35.05 15.19
N LYS A 212 -0.22 -35.86 14.98
CA LYS A 212 0.05 -36.52 13.71
C LYS A 212 0.73 -37.85 13.97
N GLU A 213 0.36 -38.85 13.20
CA GLU A 213 1.05 -40.14 13.22
C GLU A 213 2.37 -40.06 12.44
N GLU A 214 3.47 -40.39 13.09
CA GLU A 214 4.80 -40.44 12.50
C GLU A 214 5.58 -41.64 13.07
N GLY A 215 6.04 -42.52 12.20
CA GLY A 215 6.80 -43.73 12.60
C GLY A 215 6.02 -44.68 13.51
N GLY A 216 4.70 -44.77 13.39
CA GLY A 216 3.84 -45.63 14.22
C GLY A 216 3.54 -45.05 15.62
N SER A 217 3.90 -43.81 15.87
CA SER A 217 3.60 -43.09 17.11
C SER A 217 2.78 -41.82 16.82
N ILE A 218 1.80 -41.52 17.68
CA ILE A 218 1.04 -40.30 17.63
C ILE A 218 1.84 -39.20 18.37
N LEU A 219 2.31 -38.21 17.64
CA LEU A 219 3.13 -37.10 18.16
C LEU A 219 2.36 -35.80 18.15
N PRO A 220 2.57 -34.90 19.13
CA PRO A 220 2.01 -33.55 19.08
C PRO A 220 2.63 -32.75 17.95
N THR A 221 1.79 -31.96 17.27
CA THR A 221 2.25 -30.93 16.32
C THR A 221 2.58 -29.64 17.07
N THR A 222 3.22 -28.69 16.40
CA THR A 222 3.41 -27.32 16.94
C THR A 222 2.07 -26.73 17.36
N THR A 223 1.03 -26.90 16.55
CA THR A 223 -0.34 -26.47 16.87
C THR A 223 -0.84 -27.10 18.18
N GLY A 224 -0.69 -28.42 18.34
CA GLY A 224 -1.09 -29.11 19.56
C GLY A 224 -0.39 -28.55 20.80
N ILE A 225 0.94 -28.36 20.73
CA ILE A 225 1.73 -27.80 21.82
C ILE A 225 1.25 -26.39 22.17
N LEU A 226 1.00 -25.54 21.17
CA LEU A 226 0.61 -24.13 21.38
C LEU A 226 -0.79 -23.97 21.97
N PHE A 227 -1.73 -24.88 21.70
CA PHE A 227 -3.09 -24.77 22.23
C PHE A 227 -3.31 -25.54 23.52
N VAL A 228 -2.82 -26.78 23.60
CA VAL A 228 -3.12 -27.68 24.73
C VAL A 228 -1.88 -28.29 25.38
N GLY A 229 -0.66 -27.94 24.95
CA GLY A 229 0.57 -28.43 25.54
C GLY A 229 0.75 -27.99 26.99
N ASN A 230 1.30 -28.89 27.84
CA ASN A 230 1.67 -28.53 29.18
C ASN A 230 3.00 -27.72 29.21
N GLN A 231 3.46 -27.33 30.41
CA GLN A 231 4.69 -26.54 30.55
C GLN A 231 5.94 -27.24 30.01
N SER A 232 6.00 -28.58 30.06
CA SER A 232 7.13 -29.33 29.51
C SER A 232 7.16 -29.25 27.99
N ALA A 233 6.00 -29.46 27.36
CA ALA A 233 5.86 -29.34 25.90
C ALA A 233 6.11 -27.89 25.38
N LEU A 234 5.63 -26.88 26.08
CA LEU A 234 5.86 -25.48 25.72
C LEU A 234 7.33 -25.05 25.77
N ARG A 235 8.19 -25.76 26.53
CA ARG A 235 9.64 -25.49 26.54
C ARG A 235 10.33 -25.85 25.23
N GLU A 236 9.71 -26.68 24.38
CA GLU A 236 10.20 -26.94 23.02
C GLU A 236 10.05 -25.72 22.10
N LEU A 237 9.20 -24.77 22.49
CA LEU A 237 8.92 -23.52 21.73
C LEU A 237 9.23 -22.28 22.58
N PRO A 238 10.47 -22.09 23.09
CA PRO A 238 10.81 -21.04 24.06
C PRO A 238 10.65 -19.62 23.50
N PHE A 239 10.68 -19.48 22.18
CA PHE A 239 10.51 -18.21 21.47
C PHE A 239 9.04 -17.86 21.22
N TYR A 240 8.07 -18.74 21.53
CA TYR A 240 6.65 -18.42 21.38
C TYR A 240 6.16 -17.62 22.60
N GLN A 241 6.46 -16.34 22.57
CA GLN A 241 6.12 -15.38 23.61
C GLN A 241 5.86 -14.01 23.01
N VAL A 242 5.17 -13.15 23.77
CA VAL A 242 4.97 -11.74 23.46
C VAL A 242 5.68 -10.91 24.52
N LYS A 243 6.46 -9.94 24.10
CA LYS A 243 7.04 -8.90 24.96
C LYS A 243 6.36 -7.58 24.68
N TYR A 244 5.74 -7.00 25.68
CA TYR A 244 5.19 -5.65 25.61
C TYR A 244 6.09 -4.69 26.37
N ILE A 245 6.44 -3.54 25.77
CA ILE A 245 7.26 -2.51 26.38
C ILE A 245 6.53 -1.17 26.26
N HIS A 246 6.26 -0.55 27.41
CA HIS A 246 5.73 0.81 27.45
C HIS A 246 6.87 1.80 27.71
N TYR A 247 7.13 2.69 26.77
CA TYR A 247 8.09 3.79 26.88
C TYR A 247 7.35 5.06 27.26
N PHE A 248 7.67 5.60 28.43
CA PHE A 248 7.05 6.80 28.98
C PHE A 248 7.75 8.07 28.51
N SER A 249 7.04 9.22 28.56
CA SER A 249 7.59 10.53 28.16
C SER A 249 8.75 11.02 29.01
N ASP A 250 8.95 10.47 30.21
CA ASP A 250 10.09 10.78 31.09
C ASP A 250 11.36 10.00 30.74
N GLY A 251 11.33 9.19 29.68
CA GLY A 251 12.44 8.35 29.23
C GLY A 251 12.54 7.00 29.97
N THR A 252 11.66 6.72 30.92
CA THR A 252 11.57 5.40 31.56
C THR A 252 10.80 4.42 30.71
N TYR A 253 10.94 3.13 30.99
CA TYR A 253 10.15 2.10 30.31
C TYR A 253 9.75 0.97 31.26
N LYS A 254 8.67 0.27 30.93
CA LYS A 254 8.18 -0.89 31.66
C LYS A 254 7.95 -2.08 30.75
N PRO A 255 8.72 -3.17 30.90
CA PRO A 255 8.52 -4.39 30.13
C PRO A 255 7.52 -5.31 30.82
N TYR A 256 6.78 -6.05 29.98
CA TYR A 256 5.89 -7.15 30.35
C TYR A 256 6.19 -8.34 29.43
N GLU A 257 6.20 -9.55 29.95
CA GLU A 257 6.45 -10.77 29.20
C GLU A 257 5.29 -11.74 29.38
N TYR A 258 4.75 -12.21 28.27
CA TYR A 258 3.64 -13.17 28.22
C TYR A 258 4.15 -14.49 27.61
N LYS A 259 4.14 -15.54 28.41
CA LYS A 259 4.61 -16.88 28.08
C LYS A 259 3.53 -17.88 28.44
N GLY A 260 3.29 -18.85 27.58
CA GLY A 260 2.25 -19.86 27.80
C GLY A 260 1.68 -20.38 26.50
N ASN A 261 0.48 -20.91 26.55
CA ASN A 261 -0.21 -21.29 25.33
C ASN A 261 -0.75 -20.02 24.60
N ILE A 262 -1.11 -20.19 23.33
CA ILE A 262 -1.52 -19.08 22.48
C ILE A 262 -2.74 -18.33 23.03
N VAL A 263 -3.69 -19.03 23.68
CA VAL A 263 -4.91 -18.46 24.24
C VAL A 263 -4.61 -17.63 25.48
N GLU A 264 -3.75 -18.15 26.38
CA GLU A 264 -3.30 -17.45 27.58
C GLU A 264 -2.55 -16.16 27.21
N VAL A 265 -1.55 -16.28 26.32
CA VAL A 265 -0.75 -15.16 25.83
C VAL A 265 -1.64 -14.09 25.20
N ALA A 266 -2.60 -14.48 24.33
CA ALA A 266 -3.52 -13.55 23.70
C ALA A 266 -4.39 -12.80 24.74
N LYS A 267 -4.98 -13.53 25.70
CA LYS A 267 -5.87 -12.96 26.72
C LYS A 267 -5.14 -12.02 27.67
N GLU A 268 -3.99 -12.43 28.20
CA GLU A 268 -3.23 -11.64 29.18
C GLU A 268 -2.62 -10.40 28.55
N CYS A 269 -1.99 -10.52 27.39
CA CYS A 269 -1.42 -9.40 26.66
C CYS A 269 -2.50 -8.39 26.26
N PHE A 270 -3.62 -8.87 25.71
CA PHE A 270 -4.74 -7.99 25.34
C PHE A 270 -5.36 -7.29 26.56
N ALA A 271 -5.52 -7.97 27.69
CA ALA A 271 -6.04 -7.36 28.92
C ALA A 271 -5.14 -6.20 29.41
N GLN A 272 -3.81 -6.37 29.35
CA GLN A 272 -2.86 -5.32 29.71
C GLN A 272 -2.97 -4.11 28.76
N LEU A 273 -2.95 -4.36 27.44
CA LEU A 273 -3.07 -3.31 26.43
C LEU A 273 -4.39 -2.55 26.57
N LYS A 274 -5.50 -3.27 26.79
CA LYS A 274 -6.83 -2.68 27.00
C LYS A 274 -6.91 -1.82 28.25
N ALA A 275 -6.26 -2.21 29.34
CA ALA A 275 -6.24 -1.44 30.59
C ALA A 275 -5.54 -0.08 30.45
N GLU A 276 -4.72 0.09 29.42
CA GLU A 276 -3.98 1.33 29.16
C GLU A 276 -4.63 2.21 28.08
N ILE A 277 -5.77 1.80 27.51
CA ILE A 277 -6.53 2.60 26.55
C ILE A 277 -7.20 3.77 27.28
N ARG A 278 -6.98 4.98 26.74
CA ARG A 278 -7.62 6.20 27.21
C ARG A 278 -8.65 6.67 26.20
N GLN A 279 -9.69 7.35 26.67
CA GLN A 279 -10.74 7.90 25.82
C GLN A 279 -10.74 9.42 25.90
N LYS A 280 -10.96 10.08 24.76
CA LYS A 280 -11.16 11.52 24.66
C LYS A 280 -12.53 11.80 24.09
N GLU A 281 -13.25 12.75 24.71
CA GLU A 281 -14.56 13.18 24.26
C GLU A 281 -14.44 14.21 23.13
N TYR A 282 -15.24 14.03 22.10
CA TYR A 282 -15.42 14.96 20.98
C TYR A 282 -16.89 15.35 20.86
N ILE A 283 -17.16 16.66 20.66
CA ILE A 283 -18.52 17.21 20.59
C ILE A 283 -18.71 17.88 19.23
N PHE A 284 -19.67 17.39 18.45
CA PHE A 284 -20.04 17.88 17.12
C PHE A 284 -21.50 18.35 17.11
N GLY A 285 -21.74 19.59 17.55
CA GLY A 285 -23.10 20.12 17.72
C GLY A 285 -23.85 19.38 18.84
N LEU A 286 -24.87 18.59 18.47
CA LEU A 286 -25.62 17.75 19.40
C LEU A 286 -25.05 16.33 19.57
N PHE A 287 -24.09 15.96 18.76
CA PHE A 287 -23.45 14.64 18.82
C PHE A 287 -22.27 14.66 19.78
N ARG A 288 -22.16 13.60 20.57
CA ARG A 288 -21.05 13.37 21.50
C ARG A 288 -20.46 12.01 21.17
N GLU A 289 -19.14 11.97 20.95
CA GLU A 289 -18.40 10.76 20.59
C GLU A 289 -17.18 10.59 21.50
N TYR A 290 -16.95 9.37 21.98
CA TYR A 290 -15.76 9.01 22.76
C TYR A 290 -14.80 8.24 21.86
N VAL A 291 -13.64 8.83 21.61
CA VAL A 291 -12.61 8.23 20.76
C VAL A 291 -11.47 7.74 21.62
N GLU A 292 -11.16 6.47 21.52
CA GLU A 292 -10.01 5.83 22.17
C GLU A 292 -8.71 6.32 21.54
N ASP A 293 -7.63 6.47 22.34
CA ASP A 293 -6.29 6.73 21.81
C ASP A 293 -5.81 5.58 20.93
N TYR A 294 -6.06 4.33 21.33
CA TYR A 294 -5.88 3.14 20.50
C TYR A 294 -7.17 2.32 20.48
N SER A 295 -7.66 2.02 19.31
CA SER A 295 -8.88 1.23 19.16
C SER A 295 -8.72 -0.18 19.72
N GLU A 296 -9.62 -0.60 20.59
CA GLU A 296 -9.66 -1.95 21.16
C GLU A 296 -9.77 -3.01 20.05
N ILE A 297 -10.59 -2.76 19.03
CA ILE A 297 -10.78 -3.65 17.88
C ILE A 297 -9.47 -3.83 17.11
N VAL A 298 -8.76 -2.72 16.88
CA VAL A 298 -7.51 -2.72 16.11
C VAL A 298 -6.40 -3.47 16.86
N ILE A 299 -6.23 -3.17 18.14
CA ILE A 299 -5.22 -3.85 18.98
C ILE A 299 -5.48 -5.37 19.00
N ARG A 300 -6.74 -5.76 19.26
CA ARG A 300 -7.13 -7.18 19.29
C ARG A 300 -6.81 -7.89 17.97
N GLU A 301 -7.22 -7.30 16.87
CA GLU A 301 -7.05 -7.91 15.54
C GLU A 301 -5.57 -8.02 15.16
N LEU A 302 -4.77 -6.96 15.38
CA LEU A 302 -3.34 -6.99 15.08
C LEU A 302 -2.56 -7.95 16.00
N LEU A 303 -2.92 -8.07 17.28
CA LEU A 303 -2.32 -9.04 18.19
C LEU A 303 -2.61 -10.47 17.73
N ILE A 304 -3.87 -10.78 17.40
CA ILE A 304 -4.24 -12.11 16.90
C ILE A 304 -3.54 -12.41 15.57
N ASN A 305 -3.47 -11.44 14.66
CA ASN A 305 -2.75 -11.60 13.41
C ASN A 305 -1.24 -11.84 13.65
N ALA A 306 -0.62 -11.13 14.59
CA ALA A 306 0.78 -11.35 14.94
C ALA A 306 1.01 -12.77 15.49
N LEU A 307 0.14 -13.27 16.37
CA LEU A 307 0.21 -14.63 16.92
C LEU A 307 -0.02 -15.71 15.86
N ALA A 308 -1.02 -15.49 14.98
CA ALA A 308 -1.41 -16.46 13.96
C ALA A 308 -0.43 -16.55 12.78
N HIS A 309 0.15 -15.41 12.37
CA HIS A 309 0.97 -15.32 11.17
C HIS A 309 2.48 -15.27 11.42
N ARG A 310 2.93 -15.27 12.69
CA ARG A 310 4.35 -15.28 12.99
C ARG A 310 5.05 -16.46 12.29
N ASP A 311 6.30 -16.24 11.89
CA ASP A 311 7.15 -17.30 11.36
C ASP A 311 7.67 -18.17 12.50
N LEU A 312 7.14 -19.40 12.60
CA LEU A 312 7.51 -20.38 13.62
C LEU A 312 8.90 -20.99 13.39
N SER A 313 9.53 -20.78 12.24
CA SER A 313 10.90 -21.19 11.98
C SER A 313 11.93 -20.26 12.63
N ARG A 314 11.52 -19.04 12.99
CA ARG A 314 12.41 -18.01 13.56
C ARG A 314 12.38 -18.03 15.08
N GLN A 315 13.56 -17.93 15.68
CA GLN A 315 13.74 -17.86 17.15
C GLN A 315 13.58 -16.44 17.71
N GLN A 316 12.78 -15.60 17.04
CA GLN A 316 12.45 -14.24 17.45
C GLN A 316 11.11 -14.25 18.18
N ILE A 317 10.88 -13.27 19.03
CA ILE A 317 9.63 -13.08 19.78
C ILE A 317 8.76 -12.03 19.10
N ILE A 318 7.46 -12.03 19.40
CA ILE A 318 6.58 -10.91 19.04
C ILE A 318 6.88 -9.77 20.01
N GLU A 319 7.12 -8.56 19.48
CA GLU A 319 7.31 -7.37 20.30
C GLU A 319 6.19 -6.36 20.06
N ILE A 320 5.67 -5.83 21.17
CA ILE A 320 4.71 -4.73 21.16
C ILE A 320 5.39 -3.57 21.89
N ARG A 321 5.44 -2.41 21.25
CA ARG A 321 6.08 -1.21 21.79
C ARG A 321 5.10 -0.05 21.78
N LYS A 322 4.79 0.51 22.93
CA LYS A 322 3.98 1.72 23.07
C LYS A 322 4.88 2.89 23.45
N TYR A 323 4.78 3.97 22.72
CA TYR A 323 5.56 5.19 22.93
C TYR A 323 4.60 6.33 23.29
N ASP A 324 4.75 6.90 24.49
CA ASP A 324 3.99 8.09 24.90
C ASP A 324 4.46 9.31 24.09
N ASP A 325 5.78 9.46 23.90
CA ASP A 325 6.35 10.44 22.97
C ASP A 325 6.10 10.00 21.52
N GLY A 326 5.48 10.91 20.75
CA GLY A 326 5.05 10.61 19.39
C GLY A 326 3.71 9.90 19.30
N GLY A 327 3.15 9.41 20.41
CA GLY A 327 1.79 8.87 20.50
C GLY A 327 1.53 7.71 19.53
N TYR A 328 2.33 6.65 19.56
CA TYR A 328 2.12 5.49 18.68
C TYR A 328 2.37 4.15 19.38
N LEU A 329 1.76 3.11 18.85
CA LEU A 329 1.93 1.72 19.26
C LEU A 329 2.38 0.91 18.05
N GLU A 330 3.43 0.11 18.21
CA GLU A 330 3.96 -0.81 17.21
C GLU A 330 3.71 -2.24 17.63
N ILE A 331 3.31 -3.08 16.67
CA ILE A 331 3.23 -4.53 16.82
C ILE A 331 4.13 -5.14 15.76
N GLU A 332 5.22 -5.77 16.20
CA GLU A 332 6.21 -6.43 15.38
C GLU A 332 6.05 -7.94 15.48
N SER A 333 5.82 -8.61 14.36
CA SER A 333 5.72 -10.06 14.24
C SER A 333 6.86 -10.64 13.43
N PRO A 334 7.57 -11.68 13.92
CA PRO A 334 8.64 -12.34 13.19
C PRO A 334 8.18 -12.96 11.86
N GLY A 335 9.00 -12.78 10.83
CA GLY A 335 8.75 -13.26 9.47
C GLY A 335 8.20 -12.19 8.55
N ARG A 336 8.52 -12.31 7.26
CA ARG A 336 8.02 -11.42 6.20
C ARG A 336 6.55 -11.71 5.91
N PHE A 337 5.92 -10.93 5.05
CA PHE A 337 4.58 -11.28 4.58
C PHE A 337 4.56 -12.67 3.92
N PRO A 338 3.47 -13.46 4.11
CA PRO A 338 3.31 -14.74 3.42
C PRO A 338 3.30 -14.56 1.90
N GLU A 339 3.49 -15.66 1.19
CA GLU A 339 3.52 -15.70 -0.26
C GLU A 339 2.37 -14.92 -0.91
N GLY A 340 2.73 -14.04 -1.85
CA GLY A 340 1.79 -13.24 -2.63
C GLY A 340 1.10 -12.13 -1.86
N VAL A 341 1.38 -11.95 -0.57
CA VAL A 341 0.97 -10.80 0.24
C VAL A 341 2.10 -9.77 0.26
N THR A 342 1.75 -8.50 0.08
CA THR A 342 2.70 -7.38 0.09
C THR A 342 2.10 -6.22 0.88
N THR A 343 2.92 -5.21 1.19
CA THR A 343 2.47 -3.95 1.80
C THR A 343 1.38 -3.23 0.98
N GLU A 344 1.23 -3.54 -0.31
CA GLU A 344 0.22 -2.93 -1.17
C GLU A 344 -1.10 -3.72 -1.24
N ASN A 345 -1.05 -5.05 -1.01
CA ASN A 345 -2.21 -5.92 -1.24
C ASN A 345 -2.69 -6.71 -0.01
N TYR A 346 -2.03 -6.54 1.17
CA TYR A 346 -2.35 -7.27 2.42
C TYR A 346 -3.81 -7.17 2.86
N LEU A 347 -4.52 -6.15 2.42
CA LEU A 347 -5.94 -5.97 2.70
C LEU A 347 -6.84 -6.98 2.00
N ARG A 348 -6.41 -7.54 0.88
CA ARG A 348 -7.25 -8.38 -0.01
C ARG A 348 -6.77 -9.79 -0.15
N LYS A 349 -5.47 -10.01 0.06
CA LYS A 349 -4.90 -11.34 -0.01
C LYS A 349 -4.72 -11.89 1.39
N THR A 350 -5.37 -13.00 1.61
CA THR A 350 -5.19 -13.80 2.82
C THR A 350 -4.49 -15.09 2.43
N ASN A 351 -3.29 -15.26 2.91
CA ASN A 351 -2.56 -16.52 2.83
C ASN A 351 -2.03 -16.83 4.23
N PRO A 352 -2.70 -17.67 5.04
CA PRO A 352 -2.25 -17.94 6.39
C PRO A 352 -0.94 -18.73 6.35
N ARG A 353 0.11 -18.20 7.00
CA ARG A 353 1.39 -18.90 7.17
C ARG A 353 1.21 -20.18 7.99
N ASN A 354 0.35 -20.14 9.00
CA ASN A 354 0.05 -21.22 9.93
C ASN A 354 -1.44 -21.58 9.83
N PRO A 355 -1.85 -22.38 8.83
CA PRO A 355 -3.27 -22.63 8.55
C PRO A 355 -3.99 -23.31 9.71
N ASN A 356 -3.39 -24.33 10.37
CA ASN A 356 -4.03 -25.03 11.47
C ASN A 356 -4.25 -24.10 12.69
N ILE A 357 -3.25 -23.26 13.00
CA ILE A 357 -3.37 -22.27 14.08
C ILE A 357 -4.52 -21.31 13.76
N MET A 358 -4.57 -20.79 12.52
CA MET A 358 -5.61 -19.86 12.11
C MET A 358 -7.01 -20.50 12.16
N ASP A 359 -7.14 -21.76 11.75
CA ASP A 359 -8.42 -22.46 11.75
C ASP A 359 -8.94 -22.65 13.19
N ILE A 360 -8.05 -23.05 14.12
CA ILE A 360 -8.46 -23.17 15.53
C ILE A 360 -8.81 -21.82 16.13
N LEU A 361 -8.03 -20.77 15.86
CA LEU A 361 -8.36 -19.42 16.33
C LEU A 361 -9.74 -18.96 15.82
N ARG A 362 -10.13 -19.37 14.61
CA ARG A 362 -11.46 -19.15 14.07
C ARG A 362 -12.51 -19.99 14.83
N GLU A 363 -12.25 -21.26 15.04
CA GLU A 363 -13.17 -22.15 15.76
C GLU A 363 -13.49 -21.68 17.19
N ILE A 364 -12.50 -21.11 17.87
CA ILE A 364 -12.70 -20.56 19.23
C ILE A 364 -13.13 -19.08 19.25
N GLY A 365 -13.37 -18.45 18.08
CA GLY A 365 -13.85 -17.07 17.99
C GLY A 365 -12.82 -15.99 18.29
N LEU A 366 -11.53 -16.31 18.32
CA LEU A 366 -10.46 -15.31 18.45
C LEU A 366 -10.09 -14.67 17.11
N ALA A 367 -10.16 -15.42 16.01
CA ALA A 367 -10.00 -14.90 14.66
C ALA A 367 -11.33 -14.98 13.88
N GLU A 368 -11.44 -14.18 12.85
CA GLU A 368 -12.64 -14.12 12.01
C GLU A 368 -12.44 -14.84 10.65
N LYS A 369 -13.51 -14.81 9.82
CA LYS A 369 -13.42 -15.35 8.46
C LYS A 369 -12.36 -14.60 7.65
N ALA A 370 -11.68 -15.31 6.77
CA ALA A 370 -10.59 -14.78 5.96
C ALA A 370 -10.95 -13.45 5.27
N GLY A 371 -10.12 -12.42 5.45
CA GLY A 371 -10.22 -11.12 4.78
C GLY A 371 -11.10 -10.06 5.47
N SER A 372 -11.78 -10.36 6.58
CA SER A 372 -12.64 -9.38 7.27
C SER A 372 -11.91 -8.56 8.35
N GLY A 373 -10.74 -9.00 8.81
CA GLY A 373 -10.01 -8.37 9.91
C GLY A 373 -9.55 -6.95 9.58
N PHE A 374 -8.86 -6.77 8.46
CA PHE A 374 -8.41 -5.45 8.03
C PHE A 374 -9.55 -4.51 7.63
N ASP A 375 -10.62 -5.02 7.05
CA ASP A 375 -11.83 -4.21 6.77
C ASP A 375 -12.41 -3.60 8.06
N LYS A 376 -12.39 -4.36 9.16
CA LYS A 376 -12.82 -3.87 10.48
C LYS A 376 -11.85 -2.84 11.04
N ILE A 377 -10.54 -3.11 11.00
CA ILE A 377 -9.50 -2.18 11.41
C ILE A 377 -9.71 -0.84 10.70
N PHE A 378 -9.81 -0.85 9.39
CA PHE A 378 -9.91 0.37 8.59
C PHE A 378 -11.23 1.10 8.81
N THR A 379 -12.34 0.35 8.87
CA THR A 379 -13.66 0.94 9.16
C THR A 379 -13.66 1.62 10.52
N ASP A 380 -13.10 0.99 11.55
CA ASP A 380 -13.06 1.56 12.91
C ASP A 380 -12.17 2.79 12.99
N LEU A 381 -10.96 2.74 12.43
CA LEU A 381 -10.03 3.86 12.42
C LEU A 381 -10.58 5.06 11.66
N LEU A 382 -11.10 4.86 10.46
CA LEU A 382 -11.65 5.94 9.64
C LEU A 382 -12.88 6.58 10.28
N LYS A 383 -13.78 5.79 10.90
CA LYS A 383 -14.91 6.34 11.66
C LYS A 383 -14.46 7.21 12.82
N LYS A 384 -13.35 6.86 13.46
CA LYS A 384 -12.74 7.61 14.56
C LYS A 384 -11.79 8.71 14.09
N GLY A 385 -11.74 9.01 12.79
CA GLY A 385 -10.91 10.06 12.20
C GLY A 385 -9.41 9.81 12.34
N LYS A 386 -8.99 8.56 12.51
CA LYS A 386 -7.60 8.16 12.70
C LYS A 386 -6.93 7.79 11.38
N SER A 387 -5.59 7.89 11.35
CA SER A 387 -4.79 7.37 10.24
C SER A 387 -4.86 5.84 10.19
N LEU A 388 -4.77 5.31 8.96
CA LEU A 388 -4.66 3.87 8.75
C LEU A 388 -3.24 3.40 9.13
N PRO A 389 -3.09 2.16 9.66
CA PRO A 389 -1.78 1.61 9.92
C PRO A 389 -1.10 1.27 8.59
N GLU A 390 0.13 1.73 8.43
CA GLU A 390 0.97 1.35 7.31
C GLU A 390 1.90 0.22 7.76
N PRO A 391 1.87 -0.94 7.10
CA PRO A 391 2.79 -2.01 7.43
C PRO A 391 4.18 -1.70 6.86
N GLU A 392 5.19 -1.95 7.67
CA GLU A 392 6.59 -1.96 7.28
C GLU A 392 7.07 -3.42 7.23
N GLU A 393 7.65 -3.85 6.12
CA GLU A 393 8.27 -5.16 5.99
C GLU A 393 9.79 -5.01 6.04
N THR A 394 10.41 -5.66 7.00
CA THR A 394 11.87 -5.79 7.10
C THR A 394 12.33 -7.15 6.57
N ASP A 395 13.61 -7.43 6.58
CA ASP A 395 14.13 -8.77 6.21
C ASP A 395 13.73 -9.86 7.20
N THR A 396 13.32 -9.49 8.40
CA THR A 396 13.06 -10.44 9.49
C THR A 396 11.68 -10.36 10.10
N SER A 397 10.92 -9.28 9.86
CA SER A 397 9.65 -9.03 10.53
C SER A 397 8.69 -8.18 9.71
N VAL A 398 7.42 -8.19 10.12
CA VAL A 398 6.40 -7.23 9.70
C VAL A 398 6.01 -6.40 10.91
N ILE A 399 6.01 -5.07 10.76
CA ILE A 399 5.68 -4.08 11.80
C ILE A 399 4.43 -3.33 11.39
N PHE A 400 3.43 -3.28 12.29
CA PHE A 400 2.27 -2.41 12.15
C PHE A 400 2.35 -1.28 13.18
N ARG A 401 2.34 -0.03 12.70
CA ARG A 401 2.34 1.16 13.56
C ARG A 401 0.98 1.82 13.56
N ILE A 402 0.42 2.07 14.76
CA ILE A 402 -0.87 2.71 14.99
C ILE A 402 -0.63 4.02 15.74
N LYS A 403 -1.18 5.13 15.26
CA LYS A 403 -1.09 6.44 15.93
C LYS A 403 -2.27 6.66 16.88
N SER A 404 -2.00 7.28 18.02
CA SER A 404 -3.01 7.62 19.03
C SER A 404 -3.88 8.81 18.61
N ASP A 405 -3.35 9.73 17.82
CA ASP A 405 -3.99 10.99 17.49
C ASP A 405 -5.16 10.84 16.51
N VAL A 406 -6.15 11.71 16.68
CA VAL A 406 -7.19 11.94 15.69
C VAL A 406 -6.65 12.93 14.66
N VAL A 407 -6.45 12.45 13.44
CA VAL A 407 -5.92 13.25 12.33
C VAL A 407 -6.99 14.16 11.74
N THR A 408 -8.25 13.70 11.73
CA THR A 408 -9.33 14.36 11.00
C THR A 408 -10.65 14.29 11.77
N GLU A 409 -10.86 15.20 12.72
CA GLU A 409 -12.13 15.32 13.48
C GLU A 409 -13.34 15.47 12.53
N LYS A 410 -13.12 16.09 11.37
CA LYS A 410 -14.16 16.29 10.37
C LYS A 410 -14.74 14.98 9.83
N LEU A 411 -13.92 13.92 9.74
CA LEU A 411 -14.40 12.63 9.27
C LEU A 411 -15.35 11.97 10.29
N ILE A 412 -15.08 12.15 11.59
CA ILE A 412 -15.99 11.70 12.67
C ILE A 412 -17.35 12.37 12.51
N GLU A 413 -17.36 13.70 12.40
CA GLU A 413 -18.58 14.48 12.23
C GLU A 413 -19.38 14.03 11.00
N LEU A 414 -18.70 13.85 9.87
CA LEU A 414 -19.34 13.43 8.61
C LEU A 414 -19.89 12.01 8.69
N SER A 415 -19.21 11.09 9.38
CA SER A 415 -19.71 9.73 9.59
C SER A 415 -20.98 9.70 10.42
N LEU A 416 -21.03 10.47 11.51
CA LEU A 416 -22.24 10.62 12.34
C LEU A 416 -23.40 11.26 11.59
N LEU A 417 -23.11 12.30 10.79
CA LEU A 417 -24.13 12.95 9.94
C LEU A 417 -24.68 11.98 8.87
N PHE A 418 -23.81 11.19 8.25
CA PHE A 418 -24.25 10.19 7.26
C PHE A 418 -25.17 9.16 7.90
N GLU A 419 -24.80 8.62 9.05
CA GLU A 419 -25.60 7.65 9.77
C GLU A 419 -26.96 8.25 10.20
N SER A 420 -26.99 9.50 10.67
CA SER A 420 -28.22 10.20 11.02
C SER A 420 -29.14 10.44 9.81
N GLN A 421 -28.58 10.69 8.61
CA GLN A 421 -29.35 10.94 7.38
C GLN A 421 -29.85 9.65 6.72
N THR A 422 -29.07 8.58 6.77
CA THR A 422 -29.33 7.34 6.02
C THR A 422 -29.89 6.21 6.88
N GLY A 423 -29.79 6.32 8.21
CA GLY A 423 -30.11 5.26 9.17
C GLY A 423 -29.13 4.08 9.14
N LYS A 424 -28.00 4.21 8.44
CA LYS A 424 -26.99 3.16 8.29
C LYS A 424 -25.59 3.75 8.37
N PRO A 425 -24.61 3.05 8.98
CA PRO A 425 -23.24 3.49 8.99
C PRO A 425 -22.63 3.45 7.59
N MET A 426 -21.61 4.30 7.36
CA MET A 426 -20.82 4.27 6.14
C MET A 426 -20.09 2.95 5.97
N LYS A 427 -20.02 2.46 4.73
CA LYS A 427 -19.18 1.31 4.36
C LYS A 427 -17.72 1.73 4.23
N LEU A 428 -16.78 0.78 4.32
CA LEU A 428 -15.36 1.03 4.22
C LEU A 428 -14.97 1.84 2.97
N ASP A 429 -15.46 1.48 1.80
CA ASP A 429 -15.11 2.19 0.56
C ASP A 429 -15.66 3.64 0.54
N GLU A 430 -16.82 3.88 1.15
CA GLU A 430 -17.39 5.22 1.29
C GLU A 430 -16.55 6.07 2.23
N LEU A 431 -16.07 5.48 3.34
CA LEU A 431 -15.16 6.12 4.28
C LEU A 431 -13.80 6.44 3.65
N LEU A 432 -13.23 5.49 2.88
CA LEU A 432 -11.97 5.70 2.17
C LEU A 432 -12.07 6.88 1.19
N VAL A 433 -13.09 6.90 0.33
CA VAL A 433 -13.30 7.99 -0.64
C VAL A 433 -13.53 9.32 0.07
N LEU A 434 -14.34 9.34 1.13
CA LEU A 434 -14.63 10.57 1.87
C LEU A 434 -13.38 11.07 2.62
N SER A 435 -12.59 10.17 3.20
CA SER A 435 -11.31 10.50 3.86
C SER A 435 -10.35 11.20 2.90
N GLU A 436 -10.20 10.68 1.68
CA GLU A 436 -9.36 11.30 0.67
C GLU A 436 -9.85 12.71 0.28
N VAL A 437 -11.16 12.88 0.12
CA VAL A 437 -11.74 14.20 -0.19
C VAL A 437 -11.55 15.20 0.96
N VAL A 438 -11.63 14.73 2.21
CA VAL A 438 -11.44 15.57 3.40
C VAL A 438 -9.97 15.97 3.56
N ASN A 439 -9.05 15.03 3.38
CA ASN A 439 -7.62 15.24 3.60
C ASN A 439 -6.96 16.11 2.52
N HIS A 440 -7.42 16.01 1.27
CA HIS A 440 -6.79 16.68 0.12
C HIS A 440 -7.48 17.98 -0.31
N ARG A 441 -8.45 18.52 0.47
CA ARG A 441 -9.22 19.73 0.13
C ARG A 441 -9.81 19.77 -1.29
N GLN A 442 -9.08 19.29 -2.28
CA GLN A 442 -9.50 19.08 -3.67
C GLN A 442 -8.72 17.89 -4.23
N ILE A 443 -9.41 16.85 -4.66
CA ILE A 443 -8.82 15.65 -5.24
C ILE A 443 -9.36 15.39 -6.65
N LYS A 444 -8.48 15.02 -7.58
CA LYS A 444 -8.89 14.70 -8.95
C LYS A 444 -9.51 13.30 -9.02
N LEU A 445 -10.42 13.12 -10.01
CA LEU A 445 -10.97 11.81 -10.29
C LEU A 445 -9.88 10.78 -10.63
N SER A 446 -8.81 11.20 -11.33
CA SER A 446 -7.65 10.33 -11.65
C SER A 446 -6.99 9.78 -10.39
N ASP A 447 -6.84 10.61 -9.37
CA ASP A 447 -6.15 10.24 -8.13
C ASP A 447 -7.04 9.31 -7.29
N LEU A 448 -8.35 9.58 -7.21
CA LEU A 448 -9.32 8.65 -6.62
C LEU A 448 -9.40 7.32 -7.37
N ALA A 449 -9.29 7.33 -8.70
CA ALA A 449 -9.30 6.12 -9.50
C ALA A 449 -8.01 5.28 -9.37
N SER A 450 -6.91 5.90 -8.90
CA SER A 450 -5.66 5.21 -8.60
C SER A 450 -5.64 4.56 -7.23
N MET A 451 -6.65 4.82 -6.38
CA MET A 451 -6.75 4.17 -5.07
C MET A 451 -6.72 2.66 -5.22
N PRO A 452 -5.80 1.97 -4.53
CA PRO A 452 -5.81 0.52 -4.51
C PRO A 452 -7.15 0.09 -3.91
N ASN A 453 -7.79 -0.92 -4.54
CA ASN A 453 -8.94 -1.59 -3.95
C ASN A 453 -10.33 -1.12 -4.36
N ILE A 454 -10.52 0.00 -5.03
CA ILE A 454 -11.84 0.44 -5.50
C ILE A 454 -11.88 0.43 -7.04
N GLY A 455 -12.68 -0.49 -7.61
CA GLY A 455 -12.85 -0.54 -9.07
C GLY A 455 -13.60 0.71 -9.59
N THR A 456 -13.30 1.15 -10.80
CA THR A 456 -13.82 2.39 -11.40
C THR A 456 -15.35 2.50 -11.35
N TYR A 457 -16.07 1.42 -11.64
CA TYR A 457 -17.54 1.40 -11.58
C TYR A 457 -18.08 1.61 -10.15
N ARG A 458 -17.43 0.96 -9.17
CA ARG A 458 -17.81 1.08 -7.75
C ARG A 458 -17.49 2.47 -7.21
N LEU A 459 -16.34 3.04 -7.60
CA LEU A 459 -15.96 4.40 -7.26
C LEU A 459 -17.01 5.40 -7.76
N GLN A 460 -17.45 5.28 -9.02
CA GLN A 460 -18.47 6.19 -9.56
C GLN A 460 -19.77 6.12 -8.77
N ALA A 461 -20.25 4.92 -8.42
CA ALA A 461 -21.46 4.75 -7.63
C ALA A 461 -21.34 5.38 -6.22
N ILE A 462 -20.16 5.31 -5.60
CA ILE A 462 -19.88 5.95 -4.31
C ILE A 462 -19.91 7.48 -4.46
N LEU A 463 -19.22 8.01 -5.48
CA LEU A 463 -19.18 9.45 -5.74
C LEU A 463 -20.57 10.03 -6.01
N ASP A 464 -21.38 9.34 -6.83
CA ASP A 464 -22.76 9.75 -7.11
C ASP A 464 -23.62 9.75 -5.85
N LYS A 465 -23.48 8.72 -4.99
CA LYS A 465 -24.18 8.64 -3.70
C LYS A 465 -23.78 9.77 -2.76
N LEU A 466 -22.47 10.03 -2.58
CA LEU A 466 -21.99 11.08 -1.70
C LEU A 466 -22.38 12.48 -2.20
N GLN A 467 -22.45 12.68 -3.52
CA GLN A 467 -22.97 13.92 -4.12
C GLN A 467 -24.48 14.08 -3.88
N ALA A 468 -25.27 13.03 -4.09
CA ALA A 468 -26.72 13.06 -3.88
C ALA A 468 -27.07 13.37 -2.41
N LEU A 469 -26.24 12.95 -1.46
CA LEU A 469 -26.39 13.23 -0.03
C LEU A 469 -25.72 14.54 0.42
N GLU A 470 -25.20 15.33 -0.52
CA GLU A 470 -24.52 16.62 -0.26
C GLU A 470 -23.30 16.51 0.67
N PHE A 471 -22.55 15.40 0.61
CA PHE A 471 -21.25 15.28 1.30
C PHE A 471 -20.11 15.85 0.47
N ILE A 472 -20.14 15.65 -0.85
CA ILE A 472 -19.12 16.14 -1.78
C ILE A 472 -19.76 16.91 -2.92
N GLU A 473 -18.99 17.77 -3.57
CA GLU A 473 -19.39 18.46 -4.80
C GLU A 473 -18.25 18.43 -5.82
N THR A 474 -18.59 18.58 -7.10
CA THR A 474 -17.61 18.60 -8.18
C THR A 474 -17.16 20.02 -8.49
N THR A 475 -15.89 20.15 -8.87
CA THR A 475 -15.30 21.37 -9.43
C THR A 475 -14.46 21.02 -10.66
N GLY A 476 -14.39 21.95 -11.64
CA GLY A 476 -13.71 21.67 -12.91
C GLY A 476 -14.59 20.93 -13.93
N LYS A 477 -14.00 20.57 -15.09
CA LYS A 477 -14.67 19.86 -16.18
C LYS A 477 -13.72 18.89 -16.86
N THR A 478 -14.23 17.78 -17.36
CA THR A 478 -13.50 16.76 -18.12
C THR A 478 -12.20 16.30 -17.46
N SER A 479 -11.04 16.47 -18.06
CA SER A 479 -9.74 16.07 -17.51
C SER A 479 -9.32 16.83 -16.23
N GLY A 480 -9.99 17.93 -15.90
CA GLY A 480 -9.81 18.70 -14.67
C GLY A 480 -10.89 18.47 -13.62
N LEU A 481 -11.73 17.43 -13.77
CA LEU A 481 -12.79 17.12 -12.81
C LEU A 481 -12.17 16.71 -11.47
N SER A 482 -12.55 17.43 -10.43
CA SER A 482 -12.08 17.21 -9.07
C SER A 482 -13.25 17.23 -8.10
N TYR A 483 -13.08 16.56 -6.98
CA TYR A 483 -14.06 16.47 -5.90
C TYR A 483 -13.57 17.27 -4.69
N ILE A 484 -14.51 17.93 -4.04
CA ILE A 484 -14.29 18.73 -2.84
C ILE A 484 -15.43 18.48 -1.86
N LEU A 485 -15.21 18.75 -0.60
CA LEU A 485 -16.26 18.67 0.40
C LEU A 485 -17.39 19.65 0.06
N HIS A 486 -18.65 19.23 0.17
CA HIS A 486 -19.80 20.07 -0.11
C HIS A 486 -19.86 21.30 0.81
N VAL A 487 -20.26 22.45 0.30
CA VAL A 487 -20.28 23.72 1.03
C VAL A 487 -21.07 23.66 2.34
N SER A 488 -22.17 22.90 2.39
CA SER A 488 -22.99 22.73 3.61
C SER A 488 -22.24 22.01 4.74
N LYS A 489 -21.20 21.23 4.42
CA LYS A 489 -20.40 20.46 5.35
C LYS A 489 -19.11 21.17 5.79
N ARG A 490 -18.83 22.37 5.23
CA ARG A 490 -17.67 23.21 5.60
C ARG A 490 -18.09 24.18 6.70
N LYS A 491 -17.68 23.92 7.93
CA LYS A 491 -18.02 24.81 9.07
C LYS A 491 -17.06 25.97 9.27
N ASP A 492 -15.85 25.92 8.71
CA ASP A 492 -14.79 26.88 8.99
C ASP A 492 -14.82 28.12 8.08
N THR A 493 -14.57 29.28 8.67
CA THR A 493 -14.43 30.55 7.93
C THR A 493 -13.25 30.51 6.96
N SER A 494 -12.18 29.77 7.29
CA SER A 494 -11.02 29.52 6.43
C SER A 494 -11.39 28.74 5.17
N ASP A 495 -12.19 27.69 5.28
CA ASP A 495 -12.66 26.88 4.14
C ASP A 495 -13.60 27.66 3.23
N LYS A 496 -14.43 28.55 3.79
CA LYS A 496 -15.27 29.46 3.01
C LYS A 496 -14.42 30.48 2.24
N ILE A 497 -13.37 31.03 2.85
CA ILE A 497 -12.45 31.97 2.21
C ILE A 497 -11.71 31.29 1.06
N GLU A 498 -11.26 30.05 1.24
CA GLU A 498 -10.53 29.30 0.21
C GLU A 498 -11.44 28.86 -0.94
N TYR A 499 -12.69 28.48 -0.64
CA TYR A 499 -13.71 28.24 -1.66
C TYR A 499 -13.96 29.49 -2.50
N VAL A 500 -14.09 30.65 -1.86
CA VAL A 500 -14.23 31.93 -2.57
C VAL A 500 -12.98 32.25 -3.40
N LYS A 501 -11.77 31.91 -2.86
CA LYS A 501 -10.50 32.07 -3.61
C LYS A 501 -10.44 31.13 -4.82
N SER A 502 -10.82 29.84 -4.67
CA SER A 502 -10.82 28.86 -5.77
C SER A 502 -11.81 29.27 -6.90
N LYS A 503 -13.00 29.73 -6.52
CA LYS A 503 -13.97 30.28 -7.50
C LYS A 503 -13.46 31.56 -8.19
N LYS A 504 -12.73 32.41 -7.44
CA LYS A 504 -12.08 33.60 -8.04
C LYS A 504 -10.95 33.19 -9.00
N GLN A 505 -10.14 32.16 -8.64
CA GLN A 505 -9.09 31.66 -9.54
C GLN A 505 -9.65 30.99 -10.79
N GLU A 506 -10.72 30.19 -10.68
CA GLU A 506 -11.41 29.62 -11.86
C GLU A 506 -11.92 30.71 -12.79
N LYS A 507 -12.55 31.73 -12.21
CA LYS A 507 -13.04 32.91 -12.96
C LYS A 507 -11.91 33.70 -13.62
N ALA A 508 -10.76 33.85 -12.93
CA ALA A 508 -9.58 34.48 -13.48
C ALA A 508 -9.01 33.70 -14.68
N ARG A 509 -8.91 32.38 -14.58
CA ARG A 509 -8.49 31.48 -15.67
C ARG A 509 -9.44 31.57 -16.88
N GLN A 510 -10.75 31.64 -16.65
CA GLN A 510 -11.73 31.78 -17.70
C GLN A 510 -11.57 33.12 -18.45
N LYS A 511 -11.34 34.22 -17.73
CA LYS A 511 -11.04 35.55 -18.31
C LYS A 511 -9.74 35.52 -19.12
N GLU A 512 -8.69 34.92 -18.58
CA GLU A 512 -7.39 34.79 -19.25
C GLU A 512 -7.49 33.97 -20.54
N ALA A 513 -8.26 32.89 -20.57
CA ALA A 513 -8.51 32.11 -21.77
C ALA A 513 -9.20 32.92 -22.86
N ILE A 514 -10.19 33.75 -22.50
CA ILE A 514 -10.85 34.67 -23.43
C ILE A 514 -9.85 35.72 -23.99
N ILE A 515 -8.99 36.27 -23.13
CA ILE A 515 -7.97 37.24 -23.54
C ILE A 515 -6.95 36.62 -24.50
N ARG A 516 -6.43 35.44 -24.18
CA ARG A 516 -5.49 34.69 -25.04
C ARG A 516 -6.10 34.35 -26.41
N TYR A 517 -7.37 33.99 -26.44
CA TYR A 517 -8.09 33.74 -27.68
C TYR A 517 -8.15 35.03 -28.54
N LEU A 518 -8.43 36.19 -27.92
CA LEU A 518 -8.46 37.50 -28.57
C LEU A 518 -7.08 38.07 -28.97
N ASP A 519 -6.00 37.45 -28.47
CA ASP A 519 -4.64 37.75 -28.96
C ASP A 519 -4.39 37.17 -30.35
N SER A 520 -5.06 36.06 -30.68
CA SER A 520 -4.90 35.33 -31.92
C SER A 520 -6.05 35.59 -32.92
N ILE A 521 -7.23 35.93 -32.41
CA ILE A 521 -8.45 36.12 -33.19
C ILE A 521 -9.04 37.49 -32.88
N GLU A 522 -9.43 38.25 -33.93
CA GLU A 522 -9.81 39.66 -33.80
C GLU A 522 -11.04 39.91 -32.91
N THR A 523 -12.03 39.03 -32.96
CA THR A 523 -13.29 39.18 -32.21
C THR A 523 -13.78 37.86 -31.64
N ILE A 524 -14.58 37.93 -30.56
CA ILE A 524 -15.24 36.77 -29.95
C ILE A 524 -16.70 37.09 -29.63
N THR A 525 -17.58 36.15 -29.90
CA THR A 525 -19.00 36.17 -29.52
C THR A 525 -19.26 35.38 -28.23
N ASN A 526 -20.45 35.54 -27.65
CA ASN A 526 -20.86 34.74 -26.48
C ASN A 526 -20.90 33.22 -26.78
N ALA A 527 -21.28 32.84 -28.01
CA ALA A 527 -21.32 31.44 -28.43
C ALA A 527 -19.90 30.82 -28.51
N GLU A 528 -18.98 31.53 -29.19
CA GLU A 528 -17.57 31.11 -29.31
C GLU A 528 -16.86 31.08 -27.95
N ALA A 529 -17.14 32.02 -27.04
CA ALA A 529 -16.60 32.00 -25.69
C ALA A 529 -17.14 30.81 -24.86
N ARG A 530 -18.39 30.42 -25.07
CA ARG A 530 -18.94 29.20 -24.44
C ARG A 530 -18.27 27.94 -24.96
N GLU A 531 -18.05 27.85 -26.27
CA GLU A 531 -17.34 26.74 -26.89
C GLU A 531 -15.88 26.68 -26.43
N LEU A 532 -15.16 27.80 -26.42
CA LEU A 532 -13.80 27.94 -25.91
C LEU A 532 -13.68 27.42 -24.46
N LEU A 533 -14.64 27.79 -23.61
CA LEU A 533 -14.68 27.45 -22.19
C LEU A 533 -15.42 26.12 -21.91
N LYS A 534 -15.88 25.41 -22.96
CA LYS A 534 -16.66 24.15 -22.88
C LYS A 534 -17.87 24.29 -21.96
N LEU A 535 -18.63 25.42 -22.06
CA LEU A 535 -19.78 25.72 -21.22
C LEU A 535 -21.09 25.39 -21.95
N PRO A 536 -22.08 24.76 -21.27
CA PRO A 536 -23.37 24.44 -21.86
C PRO A 536 -24.18 25.71 -22.17
N GLU A 537 -25.22 25.57 -23.00
CA GLU A 537 -26.04 26.69 -23.47
C GLU A 537 -26.73 27.46 -22.34
N LYS A 538 -27.13 26.77 -21.28
CA LYS A 538 -27.70 27.37 -20.06
C LYS A 538 -26.77 28.39 -19.35
N ASP A 539 -25.46 28.34 -19.59
CA ASP A 539 -24.48 29.26 -18.98
C ASP A 539 -24.23 30.54 -19.78
N ARG A 540 -25.10 30.92 -20.74
CA ARG A 540 -25.01 32.14 -21.53
C ARG A 540 -24.90 33.40 -20.67
N SER A 541 -25.63 33.47 -19.55
CA SER A 541 -25.57 34.57 -18.60
C SER A 541 -24.24 34.69 -17.88
N LYS A 542 -23.56 33.57 -17.64
CA LYS A 542 -22.23 33.53 -17.01
C LYS A 542 -21.16 34.15 -17.89
N ILE A 543 -21.20 33.87 -19.20
CA ILE A 543 -20.29 34.50 -20.19
C ILE A 543 -20.56 35.98 -20.30
N SER A 544 -21.83 36.40 -20.37
CA SER A 544 -22.18 37.80 -20.41
C SER A 544 -21.63 38.62 -19.23
N ARG A 545 -21.64 38.02 -18.02
CA ARG A 545 -21.01 38.60 -16.83
C ARG A 545 -19.49 38.66 -16.93
N LEU A 546 -18.83 37.63 -17.48
CA LEU A 546 -17.38 37.65 -17.71
C LEU A 546 -16.98 38.74 -18.68
N PHE A 547 -17.72 38.92 -19.79
CA PHE A 547 -17.49 40.02 -20.74
C PHE A 547 -17.71 41.38 -20.11
N ALA A 548 -18.78 41.57 -19.35
CA ALA A 548 -19.03 42.84 -18.65
C ALA A 548 -17.87 43.22 -17.71
N GLU A 549 -17.32 42.23 -16.98
CA GLU A 549 -16.18 42.46 -16.10
C GLU A 549 -14.87 42.73 -16.85
N LEU A 550 -14.65 42.09 -18.00
CA LEU A 550 -13.49 42.36 -18.87
C LEU A 550 -13.59 43.72 -19.54
N VAL A 551 -14.80 44.17 -19.89
CA VAL A 551 -15.04 45.52 -20.39
C VAL A 551 -14.80 46.58 -19.30
N ALA A 552 -15.32 46.34 -18.08
CA ALA A 552 -15.08 47.21 -16.93
C ALA A 552 -13.59 47.29 -16.53
N ALA A 553 -12.82 46.23 -16.78
CA ALA A 553 -11.37 46.19 -16.58
C ALA A 553 -10.57 46.85 -17.74
N ASN A 554 -11.21 47.38 -18.76
CA ASN A 554 -10.60 47.91 -19.97
C ASN A 554 -9.66 46.90 -20.70
N GLU A 555 -9.99 45.62 -20.64
CA GLU A 555 -9.24 44.55 -21.33
C GLU A 555 -9.84 44.28 -22.73
N ILE A 556 -11.16 44.37 -22.84
CA ILE A 556 -11.90 44.18 -24.11
C ILE A 556 -12.89 45.31 -24.33
N VAL A 557 -13.33 45.49 -25.57
CA VAL A 557 -14.38 46.48 -25.94
C VAL A 557 -15.43 45.78 -26.79
N GLN A 558 -16.68 46.18 -26.58
CA GLN A 558 -17.79 45.74 -27.40
C GLN A 558 -17.74 46.43 -28.78
N THR A 559 -17.82 45.63 -29.84
CA THR A 559 -17.93 46.15 -31.22
C THR A 559 -19.40 46.12 -31.64
N ARG A 560 -19.92 47.23 -32.20
CA ARG A 560 -21.28 47.28 -32.77
C ARG A 560 -21.33 46.41 -34.02
N GLY A 561 -22.04 45.28 -33.96
CA GLY A 561 -22.37 44.45 -35.12
C GLY A 561 -23.60 45.02 -35.84
N ILE A 562 -23.76 44.65 -37.12
CA ILE A 562 -24.90 45.01 -37.97
C ILE A 562 -26.21 44.40 -37.43
N ASN A 563 -26.12 43.37 -36.60
CA ASN A 563 -27.26 42.66 -36.01
C ASN A 563 -27.23 42.79 -34.49
N PRO A 564 -28.28 43.33 -33.83
CA PRO A 564 -28.32 43.55 -32.38
C PRO A 564 -28.22 42.23 -31.55
N ASN A 565 -28.49 41.09 -32.17
CA ASN A 565 -28.41 39.79 -31.51
C ASN A 565 -27.00 39.12 -31.53
N ASN A 566 -26.03 39.72 -32.24
CA ASN A 566 -24.70 39.15 -32.41
C ASN A 566 -23.60 40.11 -31.93
N VAL A 567 -23.58 40.36 -30.64
CA VAL A 567 -22.59 41.22 -29.99
C VAL A 567 -21.22 40.58 -30.02
N LYS A 568 -20.24 41.29 -30.58
CA LYS A 568 -18.84 40.88 -30.64
C LYS A 568 -17.98 41.73 -29.71
N TYR A 569 -16.93 41.12 -29.17
CA TYR A 569 -15.94 41.78 -28.33
C TYR A 569 -14.57 41.66 -28.96
N LYS A 570 -13.73 42.68 -28.86
CA LYS A 570 -12.32 42.67 -29.28
C LYS A 570 -11.42 43.17 -28.18
N ARG A 571 -10.15 42.77 -28.22
CA ARG A 571 -9.15 43.18 -27.24
C ARG A 571 -8.79 44.66 -27.38
N LEU A 572 -8.73 45.37 -26.26
CA LEU A 572 -8.14 46.70 -26.18
C LEU A 572 -6.62 46.54 -26.04
N ARG A 573 -5.86 46.85 -27.14
CA ARG A 573 -4.40 46.89 -27.09
C ARG A 573 -3.96 48.15 -26.34
N LYS A 574 -3.44 48.00 -25.10
CA LYS A 574 -2.77 49.10 -24.40
C LYS A 574 -1.55 49.51 -25.23
N LYS A 575 -1.46 50.79 -25.66
CA LYS A 575 -0.21 51.34 -26.23
C LYS A 575 0.90 51.09 -25.20
N LYS A 576 1.95 50.37 -25.59
CA LYS A 576 3.17 50.25 -24.77
C LYS A 576 3.75 51.64 -24.63
N THR A 577 3.56 52.30 -23.51
CA THR A 577 4.41 53.39 -23.05
C THR A 577 5.74 52.79 -22.73
N VAL A 578 6.74 53.04 -23.56
CA VAL A 578 8.13 52.68 -23.31
C VAL A 578 8.59 53.53 -22.13
N ASN A 579 8.51 53.01 -20.92
CA ASN A 579 9.20 53.59 -19.77
C ASN A 579 10.68 53.24 -19.88
N SER A 580 11.47 54.19 -20.33
CA SER A 580 12.93 54.25 -20.22
C SER A 580 13.33 54.46 -18.75
N PHE A 581 13.17 53.44 -17.91
CA PHE A 581 13.71 53.40 -16.54
C PHE A 581 13.95 51.94 -16.11
N ALA A 582 14.91 51.30 -16.77
CA ALA A 582 15.40 49.99 -16.31
C ALA A 582 16.82 49.70 -16.84
N VAL A 583 17.71 50.68 -16.74
CA VAL A 583 19.18 50.47 -16.93
C VAL A 583 19.89 51.23 -15.83
N SER A 584 19.68 50.86 -14.57
CA SER A 584 20.47 51.37 -13.45
C SER A 584 20.38 50.51 -12.17
N PHE A 585 19.97 49.25 -12.24
CA PHE A 585 19.90 48.40 -11.02
C PHE A 585 20.57 47.03 -11.16
N ALA A 586 21.34 46.81 -12.24
CA ALA A 586 22.03 45.53 -12.48
C ALA A 586 23.55 45.59 -12.21
N VAL A 587 24.11 46.65 -11.67
CA VAL A 587 25.54 46.77 -11.40
C VAL A 587 25.89 46.82 -9.92
N SER A 588 24.92 46.78 -9.00
CA SER A 588 25.18 46.89 -7.55
C SER A 588 25.02 45.57 -6.76
N PHE A 589 24.83 44.41 -7.41
CA PHE A 589 24.66 43.12 -6.69
C PHE A 589 25.76 42.10 -6.94
N ALA A 590 26.81 42.45 -7.70
CA ALA A 590 27.94 41.57 -8.03
C ALA A 590 29.21 41.79 -7.18
N GLU A 591 29.22 42.71 -6.25
CA GLU A 591 30.43 43.02 -5.48
C GLU A 591 30.34 42.82 -3.96
N LYS A 592 29.41 42.05 -3.45
CA LYS A 592 29.33 41.79 -2.00
C LYS A 592 29.06 40.32 -1.63
N ASN A 593 29.68 39.34 -2.28
CA ASN A 593 29.79 38.00 -1.72
C ASN A 593 31.06 37.29 -2.23
N CYS A 594 32.22 37.91 -1.93
CA CYS A 594 33.48 37.21 -1.96
C CYS A 594 34.27 37.68 -0.72
N CYS A 595 34.01 37.00 0.44
CA CYS A 595 34.83 36.95 1.67
C CYS A 595 33.90 36.64 2.85
N MET A 596 33.69 35.37 3.11
CA MET A 596 33.79 34.65 4.39
C MET A 596 33.35 33.22 4.17
#